data_883faf8a89730a52dfd6a5ea79c2d041
#
_entry.id   883faf8a89730a52dfd6a5ea79c2d041
#
_cell.length_a   1.000
_cell.length_b   1.000
_cell.length_c   1.000
_cell.angle_alpha   90.00
_cell.angle_beta   90.00
_cell.angle_gamma   90.00
#
_symmetry.space_group_name_H-M   'P 1'
#
loop_
_entity.id
_entity.type
_entity.pdbx_description
1 polymer ?
#
loop_
_entity_poly.entity_id
_entity_poly.type
_entity_poly.pdbx_seq_one_letter_code
_entity_poly.pdbx_strand_id
1 'polypeptide(L)'
;MARKRQLGERMARNTALALAAFLGCQMVSASDDLPKESRAVVIDVHSAELLVSPPGVDWPSYNGDFTGRRFSSLSQINLTNVAQLRARWVFHSGNSSRLEVTPVVVNGVMFVTSANDTYALDARTGLVIWHHIWPISEGLVDDASGHLSRGVAVWHTRVYRQTDNAHLLCLDARSGHLQWDVAYADWNKNYGATAAPLVVNDKVIVGTSGGDDGVRGFLAAYDANTGKLVWRFWTIPAPGESGSQSWPGNSYLHGGGTTWMPGTYDAGTGTLYWTTSNPSPDFDGSVRPGDNLYTDCVLALDVDTGKLKWYFQFTPHDVFDYDATETPLLIDAVYRGGPRKLLVQANRNGFIYVLDRVNGKFLSAVPFVKKLTWAKGIDRQGRPIMSGLKPTLEGTRICPGYGGATNWFAPSYNESTRMIYFVALEECQMFFSKPQKFTEGKTFYSTGVKRIPGEASQKILLAYDVDKQSFAWSYPQVGPARSSGGTMTTASGLVFFGDDAQSFEAIDARTGQPLWHFNTGQEFSASPMSYAVLDKQYVAVAAGSDIFSFALP
;
A
#
# COMPACT_ATOMS: atom_id res chain seq x y z
N MET A 1 -69.64 14.76 1.14
CA MET A 1 -70.49 14.55 2.31
C MET A 1 -69.61 14.57 3.52
N ALA A 2 -69.39 15.64 4.17
CA ALA A 2 -70.16 16.38 5.14
C ALA A 2 -70.30 15.65 6.49
N ARG A 3 -69.59 16.13 7.49
CA ARG A 3 -69.98 16.79 8.74
C ARG A 3 -68.78 16.75 9.71
N LYS A 4 -68.13 17.84 10.03
CA LYS A 4 -68.42 19.04 10.85
C LYS A 4 -69.07 18.77 12.23
N ARG A 5 -68.39 19.18 13.27
CA ARG A 5 -68.72 20.13 14.39
C ARG A 5 -68.17 19.56 15.69
N GLN A 6 -67.46 20.24 16.43
CA GLN A 6 -67.39 21.55 17.14
C GLN A 6 -67.64 21.42 18.66
N LEU A 7 -66.71 22.04 19.35
CA LEU A 7 -66.85 22.85 20.60
C LEU A 7 -67.03 22.16 21.96
N GLY A 8 -66.25 22.69 22.92
CA GLY A 8 -66.71 23.01 24.21
C GLY A 8 -65.61 23.21 25.24
N GLU A 9 -65.25 24.47 25.43
CA GLU A 9 -64.48 24.96 26.63
C GLU A 9 -65.21 24.66 27.93
N ARG A 10 -64.47 24.41 29.02
CA ARG A 10 -64.76 25.01 30.33
C ARG A 10 -63.56 25.03 31.25
N MET A 11 -63.20 26.24 31.65
CA MET A 11 -62.39 26.58 32.83
C MET A 11 -63.07 26.15 34.13
N ALA A 12 -62.29 25.74 35.11
CA ALA A 12 -62.51 26.12 36.53
C ALA A 12 -61.24 25.95 37.33
N ARG A 13 -60.88 27.00 37.96
CA ARG A 13 -59.83 27.19 38.98
C ARG A 13 -60.02 26.27 40.20
N ASN A 14 -58.96 25.83 40.86
CA ASN A 14 -58.84 25.95 42.33
C ASN A 14 -57.39 25.95 42.76
N THR A 15 -57.16 26.75 43.77
CA THR A 15 -55.91 27.26 44.33
C THR A 15 -55.38 26.36 45.44
N ALA A 16 -54.04 26.36 45.60
CA ALA A 16 -53.20 26.33 46.82
C ALA A 16 -53.06 25.02 47.61
N LEU A 17 -51.86 24.52 47.76
CA LEU A 17 -51.03 24.77 48.98
C LEU A 17 -49.58 24.25 48.72
N ALA A 18 -48.64 25.12 49.11
CA ALA A 18 -47.21 24.88 49.03
C ALA A 18 -46.74 23.93 50.13
N LEU A 19 -45.79 23.02 49.76
CA LEU A 19 -44.82 22.51 50.73
C LEU A 19 -43.45 22.47 50.06
N ALA A 20 -42.61 23.38 50.51
CA ALA A 20 -41.22 23.49 50.10
C ALA A 20 -40.42 22.37 50.76
N ALA A 21 -39.88 21.46 49.95
CA ALA A 21 -38.77 20.61 50.36
C ALA A 21 -37.51 21.09 49.62
N PHE A 22 -36.65 21.80 50.34
CA PHE A 22 -35.28 22.14 49.89
C PHE A 22 -34.45 20.85 49.82
N LEU A 23 -34.28 20.30 48.63
CA LEU A 23 -33.17 19.43 48.33
C LEU A 23 -32.07 20.26 47.70
N GLY A 24 -31.00 20.49 48.47
CA GLY A 24 -29.79 21.14 48.01
C GLY A 24 -29.14 20.33 46.89
N CYS A 25 -29.33 20.78 45.66
CA CYS A 25 -28.53 20.34 44.54
C CYS A 25 -27.19 21.04 44.65
N GLN A 26 -26.17 20.37 45.17
CA GLN A 26 -24.79 20.81 45.02
C GLN A 26 -24.46 20.73 43.54
N MET A 27 -24.43 21.92 42.89
CA MET A 27 -23.76 22.05 41.60
C MET A 27 -22.27 21.77 41.83
N VAL A 28 -21.85 20.59 41.47
CA VAL A 28 -20.44 20.34 41.17
C VAL A 28 -20.15 21.17 39.94
N SER A 29 -19.51 22.29 40.10
CA SER A 29 -18.88 23.01 38.99
C SER A 29 -17.76 22.09 38.47
N ALA A 30 -18.05 21.33 37.41
CA ALA A 30 -17.01 20.82 36.59
C ALA A 30 -16.27 22.05 36.04
N SER A 31 -15.10 22.32 36.58
CA SER A 31 -14.16 23.22 35.96
C SER A 31 -13.85 22.63 34.59
N ASP A 32 -14.34 23.27 33.55
CA ASP A 32 -13.87 23.11 32.19
C ASP A 32 -12.40 23.56 32.13
N ASP A 33 -11.50 22.72 32.59
CA ASP A 33 -10.11 22.75 32.21
C ASP A 33 -9.98 22.12 30.79
N LEU A 34 -10.55 22.80 29.83
CA LEU A 34 -10.07 22.70 28.45
C LEU A 34 -8.66 23.31 28.45
N PRO A 35 -7.63 22.57 28.08
CA PRO A 35 -6.30 23.15 27.96
C PRO A 35 -6.38 24.27 26.93
N LYS A 36 -6.39 25.53 27.38
CA LYS A 36 -6.07 26.67 26.54
C LYS A 36 -4.61 26.53 26.16
N GLU A 37 -4.40 26.12 24.95
CA GLU A 37 -3.31 26.40 24.02
C GLU A 37 -3.28 25.24 23.02
N SER A 38 -4.02 25.40 21.93
CA SER A 38 -3.61 24.73 20.70
C SER A 38 -2.27 25.37 20.31
N ARG A 39 -1.16 24.83 20.81
CA ARG A 39 0.13 25.09 20.17
C ARG A 39 -0.11 24.74 18.71
N ALA A 40 0.02 25.73 17.84
CA ALA A 40 0.00 25.49 16.40
C ALA A 40 1.01 24.38 16.13
N VAL A 41 0.52 23.19 15.74
CA VAL A 41 1.38 22.05 15.49
C VAL A 41 2.30 22.46 14.34
N VAL A 42 3.59 22.55 14.62
CA VAL A 42 4.60 22.85 13.60
C VAL A 42 4.93 21.54 12.92
N ILE A 43 4.56 21.43 11.65
CA ILE A 43 4.99 20.33 10.79
C ILE A 43 6.19 20.86 10.01
N ASP A 44 7.37 20.30 10.28
CA ASP A 44 8.60 20.60 9.56
C ASP A 44 9.48 19.34 9.58
N VAL A 45 9.32 18.49 8.59
CA VAL A 45 9.97 17.17 8.50
C VAL A 45 11.27 17.29 7.72
N HIS A 46 12.39 17.12 8.39
CA HIS A 46 13.70 17.14 7.75
C HIS A 46 14.11 15.74 7.24
N SER A 47 15.07 15.71 6.31
CA SER A 47 15.60 14.45 5.76
C SER A 47 16.14 13.51 6.85
N ALA A 48 16.68 14.06 7.95
CA ALA A 48 17.18 13.27 9.08
C ALA A 48 16.08 12.45 9.76
N GLU A 49 14.86 13.00 9.86
CA GLU A 49 13.72 12.32 10.49
C GLU A 49 13.18 11.19 9.61
N LEU A 50 13.21 11.38 8.27
CA LEU A 50 12.85 10.33 7.31
C LEU A 50 13.87 9.18 7.28
N LEU A 51 15.09 9.40 7.77
CA LEU A 51 16.13 8.38 7.87
C LEU A 51 16.07 7.59 9.19
N VAL A 52 15.21 8.01 10.15
CA VAL A 52 15.03 7.27 11.41
C VAL A 52 14.45 5.89 11.11
N SER A 53 15.18 4.85 11.49
CA SER A 53 14.80 3.46 11.24
C SER A 53 15.21 2.59 12.43
N PRO A 54 14.26 1.89 13.07
CA PRO A 54 12.82 1.88 12.79
C PRO A 54 12.09 3.16 13.26
N PRO A 55 10.90 3.47 12.68
CA PRO A 55 10.07 4.58 13.12
C PRO A 55 9.57 4.37 14.55
N GLY A 56 9.41 5.48 15.27
CA GLY A 56 8.96 5.50 16.67
C GLY A 56 7.65 6.24 16.84
N VAL A 57 7.73 7.46 17.43
CA VAL A 57 6.55 8.30 17.71
C VAL A 57 5.78 8.64 16.45
N ASP A 58 6.48 8.99 15.39
CA ASP A 58 5.92 9.29 14.09
C ASP A 58 5.96 8.09 13.14
N TRP A 59 5.11 8.14 12.10
CA TRP A 59 5.11 7.26 10.94
C TRP A 59 5.21 8.11 9.68
N PRO A 60 6.42 8.61 9.33
CA PRO A 60 6.58 9.77 8.44
C PRO A 60 6.51 9.44 6.94
N SER A 61 6.36 8.16 6.55
CA SER A 61 6.27 7.72 5.16
C SER A 61 5.32 6.55 4.99
N TYR A 62 5.02 6.15 3.75
CA TYR A 62 4.13 5.03 3.45
C TYR A 62 4.50 3.73 4.20
N ASN A 63 5.79 3.41 4.30
CA ASN A 63 6.28 2.22 5.00
C ASN A 63 6.80 2.50 6.42
N GLY A 64 6.64 3.73 6.91
CA GLY A 64 7.19 4.21 8.17
C GLY A 64 8.61 4.72 8.01
N ASP A 65 9.52 3.92 7.45
CA ASP A 65 10.86 4.30 7.06
C ASP A 65 11.16 3.95 5.59
N PHE A 66 12.38 4.19 5.14
CA PHE A 66 12.80 3.93 3.77
C PHE A 66 13.07 2.46 3.44
N THR A 67 13.08 1.56 4.44
CA THR A 67 13.53 0.16 4.27
C THR A 67 12.42 -0.79 3.84
N GLY A 68 11.17 -0.35 3.88
CA GLY A 68 10.01 -1.18 3.56
C GLY A 68 9.60 -2.17 4.66
N ARG A 69 10.32 -2.22 5.79
CA ARG A 69 10.15 -3.24 6.82
C ARG A 69 8.86 -3.14 7.64
N ARG A 70 8.21 -1.97 7.64
CA ARG A 70 6.97 -1.72 8.41
C ARG A 70 7.06 -2.24 9.84
N PHE A 71 8.18 -1.90 10.51
CA PHE A 71 8.52 -2.30 11.86
C PHE A 71 8.57 -1.08 12.77
N SER A 72 7.67 -1.00 13.75
CA SER A 72 7.61 0.08 14.74
C SER A 72 8.46 -0.25 15.96
N SER A 73 9.26 0.72 16.42
CA SER A 73 10.00 0.61 17.67
C SER A 73 9.13 0.77 18.93
N LEU A 74 7.89 1.18 18.77
CA LEU A 74 6.95 1.34 19.89
C LEU A 74 6.61 -0.01 20.53
N SER A 75 6.53 -0.04 21.87
CA SER A 75 6.35 -1.26 22.66
C SER A 75 5.35 -1.13 23.82
N GLN A 76 4.65 -0.01 23.93
CA GLN A 76 3.62 0.17 24.97
C GLN A 76 2.48 -0.86 24.82
N ILE A 77 2.03 -1.09 23.57
CA ILE A 77 1.14 -2.19 23.22
C ILE A 77 2.01 -3.43 23.03
N ASN A 78 1.77 -4.49 23.79
CA ASN A 78 2.62 -5.67 23.85
C ASN A 78 1.82 -6.97 24.07
N LEU A 79 2.51 -8.11 24.09
CA LEU A 79 1.89 -9.44 24.22
C LEU A 79 0.99 -9.61 25.47
N THR A 80 1.26 -8.86 26.55
CA THR A 80 0.50 -9.01 27.80
C THR A 80 -0.73 -8.12 27.91
N ASN A 81 -0.81 -7.05 27.12
CA ASN A 81 -1.88 -6.05 27.22
C ASN A 81 -2.67 -5.84 25.92
N VAL A 82 -2.24 -6.41 24.80
CA VAL A 82 -2.89 -6.21 23.49
C VAL A 82 -4.38 -6.62 23.52
N ALA A 83 -4.76 -7.59 24.34
CA ALA A 83 -6.16 -7.97 24.55
C ALA A 83 -7.07 -6.85 25.07
N GLN A 84 -6.48 -5.76 25.59
CA GLN A 84 -7.19 -4.60 26.09
C GLN A 84 -7.37 -3.49 25.04
N LEU A 85 -6.82 -3.65 23.82
CA LEU A 85 -6.95 -2.67 22.75
C LEU A 85 -8.42 -2.35 22.45
N ARG A 86 -8.71 -1.07 22.24
CA ARG A 86 -10.05 -0.56 21.91
C ARG A 86 -9.95 0.47 20.80
N ALA A 87 -10.96 0.53 19.94
CA ALA A 87 -11.13 1.63 19.01
C ALA A 87 -11.27 2.95 19.82
N ARG A 88 -10.49 3.94 19.44
CA ARG A 88 -10.50 5.28 20.07
C ARG A 88 -11.29 6.25 19.23
N TRP A 89 -11.15 6.17 17.94
CA TRP A 89 -11.90 6.96 16.98
C TRP A 89 -11.95 6.24 15.62
N VAL A 90 -12.94 6.62 14.85
CA VAL A 90 -13.11 6.22 13.46
C VAL A 90 -13.32 7.49 12.65
N PHE A 91 -12.59 7.63 11.55
CA PHE A 91 -12.78 8.69 10.56
C PHE A 91 -13.38 8.08 9.29
N HIS A 92 -14.50 8.63 8.83
CA HIS A 92 -15.19 8.21 7.61
C HIS A 92 -14.91 9.21 6.47
N SER A 93 -14.28 8.75 5.38
CA SER A 93 -13.93 9.62 4.24
C SER A 93 -15.14 10.07 3.42
N GLY A 94 -16.19 9.26 3.38
CA GLY A 94 -17.48 9.57 2.75
C GLY A 94 -17.51 9.55 1.23
N ASN A 95 -16.36 9.49 0.56
CA ASN A 95 -16.25 9.62 -0.90
C ASN A 95 -15.50 8.47 -1.59
N SER A 96 -15.19 7.41 -0.87
CA SER A 96 -14.56 6.21 -1.40
C SER A 96 -15.21 4.98 -0.78
N SER A 97 -15.40 3.93 -1.55
CA SER A 97 -15.86 2.64 -1.05
C SER A 97 -14.72 1.77 -0.54
N ARG A 98 -13.48 2.10 -0.90
CA ARG A 98 -12.27 1.34 -0.57
C ARG A 98 -11.08 2.27 -0.42
N LEU A 99 -10.47 2.29 0.75
CA LEU A 99 -9.24 3.01 1.04
C LEU A 99 -8.05 2.04 0.97
N GLU A 100 -7.02 2.41 0.20
CA GLU A 100 -5.73 1.70 0.14
C GLU A 100 -4.62 2.49 0.86
N VAL A 101 -4.98 3.56 1.51
CA VAL A 101 -4.05 4.48 2.16
C VAL A 101 -3.37 3.85 3.37
N THR A 102 -2.06 3.99 3.47
CA THR A 102 -1.37 3.97 4.76
C THR A 102 -1.29 5.41 5.25
N PRO A 103 -1.91 5.75 6.39
CA PRO A 103 -1.80 7.10 6.96
C PRO A 103 -0.33 7.46 7.26
N VAL A 104 0.03 8.72 7.05
CA VAL A 104 1.30 9.29 7.49
C VAL A 104 1.04 10.12 8.73
N VAL A 105 1.81 9.92 9.79
CA VAL A 105 1.67 10.69 11.04
C VAL A 105 2.97 11.40 11.35
N VAL A 106 2.88 12.72 11.55
CA VAL A 106 4.00 13.58 11.91
C VAL A 106 3.54 14.60 12.95
N ASN A 107 4.23 14.67 14.07
CA ASN A 107 3.95 15.62 15.16
C ASN A 107 2.48 15.65 15.58
N GLY A 108 1.81 14.48 15.64
CA GLY A 108 0.42 14.35 16.04
C GLY A 108 -0.61 14.74 14.98
N VAL A 109 -0.20 15.04 13.76
CA VAL A 109 -1.09 15.23 12.59
C VAL A 109 -1.03 14.00 11.70
N MET A 110 -2.20 13.45 11.38
CA MET A 110 -2.36 12.31 10.47
C MET A 110 -2.83 12.79 9.12
N PHE A 111 -2.08 12.45 8.07
CA PHE A 111 -2.46 12.71 6.68
C PHE A 111 -3.04 11.45 6.05
N VAL A 112 -4.23 11.60 5.45
CA VAL A 112 -5.00 10.51 4.84
C VAL A 112 -5.45 10.95 3.46
N THR A 113 -5.49 10.02 2.52
CA THR A 113 -6.06 10.22 1.18
C THR A 113 -7.20 9.27 0.93
N SER A 114 -8.18 9.73 0.18
CA SER A 114 -9.15 8.90 -0.53
C SER A 114 -9.11 9.32 -1.99
N ALA A 115 -9.57 8.55 -2.95
CA ALA A 115 -9.57 8.96 -4.36
C ALA A 115 -8.66 10.18 -4.65
N ASN A 116 -9.25 11.38 -4.87
CA ASN A 116 -8.51 12.63 -5.07
C ASN A 116 -8.50 13.58 -3.86
N ASP A 117 -9.08 13.21 -2.74
CA ASP A 117 -9.11 14.05 -1.55
C ASP A 117 -7.90 13.80 -0.63
N THR A 118 -7.49 14.84 0.08
CA THR A 118 -6.44 14.79 1.10
C THR A 118 -6.94 15.42 2.38
N TYR A 119 -6.81 14.71 3.48
CA TYR A 119 -7.21 15.17 4.81
C TYR A 119 -5.99 15.27 5.73
N ALA A 120 -5.98 16.29 6.58
CA ALA A 120 -5.18 16.29 7.79
C ALA A 120 -6.11 16.14 8.99
N LEU A 121 -5.80 15.19 9.84
CA LEU A 121 -6.57 14.87 11.04
C LEU A 121 -5.71 15.07 12.29
N ASP A 122 -6.32 15.47 13.38
CA ASP A 122 -5.71 15.31 14.71
C ASP A 122 -5.56 13.81 14.97
N ALA A 123 -4.33 13.31 15.03
CA ALA A 123 -4.05 11.88 15.15
C ALA A 123 -4.55 11.26 16.46
N ARG A 124 -4.80 12.07 17.50
CA ARG A 124 -5.34 11.64 18.79
C ARG A 124 -6.85 11.43 18.76
N THR A 125 -7.58 12.24 17.97
CA THR A 125 -9.04 12.33 18.03
C THR A 125 -9.75 11.96 16.73
N GLY A 126 -9.05 11.97 15.60
CA GLY A 126 -9.63 11.78 14.26
C GLY A 126 -10.37 13.01 13.72
N LEU A 127 -10.34 14.15 14.43
CA LEU A 127 -10.98 15.38 13.97
C LEU A 127 -10.24 15.98 12.77
N VAL A 128 -10.99 16.43 11.77
CA VAL A 128 -10.44 17.07 10.56
C VAL A 128 -9.87 18.44 10.93
N ILE A 129 -8.59 18.65 10.60
CA ILE A 129 -7.90 19.94 10.69
C ILE A 129 -8.12 20.73 9.39
N TRP A 130 -7.88 20.07 8.27
CA TRP A 130 -8.16 20.62 6.93
C TRP A 130 -8.48 19.49 5.93
N HIS A 131 -9.15 19.86 4.83
CA HIS A 131 -9.53 18.99 3.74
C HIS A 131 -9.26 19.68 2.41
N HIS A 132 -8.45 19.07 1.56
CA HIS A 132 -8.18 19.52 0.20
C HIS A 132 -8.87 18.59 -0.79
N ILE A 133 -9.66 19.15 -1.69
CA ILE A 133 -10.40 18.43 -2.73
C ILE A 133 -9.76 18.71 -4.09
N TRP A 134 -9.45 17.65 -4.82
CA TRP A 134 -9.05 17.72 -6.22
C TRP A 134 -10.12 17.03 -7.07
N PRO A 135 -10.57 17.63 -8.18
CA PRO A 135 -11.62 17.03 -9.00
C PRO A 135 -11.23 15.64 -9.51
N ILE A 136 -12.17 14.70 -9.48
CA ILE A 136 -12.02 13.38 -10.08
C ILE A 136 -12.10 13.54 -11.60
N SER A 137 -11.22 12.84 -12.33
CA SER A 137 -11.16 12.90 -13.78
C SER A 137 -12.21 12.00 -14.41
N GLU A 138 -13.09 12.57 -15.19
CA GLU A 138 -14.08 11.80 -15.96
C GLU A 138 -13.43 11.17 -17.19
N GLY A 139 -13.69 9.87 -17.44
CA GLY A 139 -13.24 9.16 -18.63
C GLY A 139 -11.88 8.49 -18.53
N LEU A 140 -11.23 8.50 -17.35
CA LEU A 140 -10.11 7.60 -17.08
C LEU A 140 -10.58 6.15 -17.13
N VAL A 141 -9.76 5.28 -17.74
CA VAL A 141 -9.98 3.84 -17.70
C VAL A 141 -9.70 3.35 -16.28
N ASP A 142 -10.47 2.38 -15.78
CA ASP A 142 -10.42 1.92 -14.39
C ASP A 142 -9.01 1.53 -13.93
N ASP A 143 -8.23 0.86 -14.78
CA ASP A 143 -6.88 0.39 -14.43
C ASP A 143 -5.83 1.51 -14.37
N ALA A 144 -6.12 2.67 -14.96
CA ALA A 144 -5.25 3.83 -14.84
C ALA A 144 -5.19 4.35 -13.39
N SER A 145 -6.31 4.35 -12.66
CA SER A 145 -6.30 4.83 -11.27
C SER A 145 -7.22 4.06 -10.32
N GLY A 146 -8.32 3.45 -10.81
CA GLY A 146 -9.36 2.84 -9.97
C GLY A 146 -9.93 3.80 -8.91
N HIS A 147 -9.71 5.10 -9.05
CA HIS A 147 -10.00 6.13 -8.04
C HIS A 147 -9.41 5.81 -6.66
N LEU A 148 -8.18 5.30 -6.64
CA LEU A 148 -7.46 4.88 -5.45
C LEU A 148 -6.25 5.78 -5.18
N SER A 149 -5.88 5.90 -3.92
CA SER A 149 -4.66 6.57 -3.50
C SER A 149 -4.07 5.87 -2.28
N ARG A 150 -2.76 5.60 -2.31
CA ARG A 150 -2.06 4.91 -1.22
C ARG A 150 -1.46 5.85 -0.18
N GLY A 151 -1.58 7.17 -0.38
CA GLY A 151 -1.17 8.13 0.63
C GLY A 151 -0.36 9.30 0.10
N VAL A 152 0.32 9.93 1.02
CA VAL A 152 1.13 11.14 0.79
C VAL A 152 2.58 10.91 1.16
N ALA A 153 3.45 11.85 0.77
CA ALA A 153 4.75 12.07 1.37
C ALA A 153 4.78 13.43 2.05
N VAL A 154 5.52 13.54 3.16
CA VAL A 154 5.69 14.80 3.91
C VAL A 154 7.16 15.16 3.96
N TRP A 155 7.50 16.42 3.64
CA TRP A 155 8.86 16.93 3.73
C TRP A 155 8.85 18.43 3.98
N HIS A 156 9.60 18.89 4.97
CA HIS A 156 9.46 20.23 5.52
C HIS A 156 8.00 20.53 5.85
N THR A 157 7.52 21.70 5.47
CA THR A 157 6.16 22.18 5.69
C THR A 157 5.19 21.79 4.56
N ARG A 158 5.48 20.74 3.82
CA ARG A 158 4.77 20.37 2.59
C ARG A 158 4.28 18.94 2.61
N VAL A 159 3.13 18.73 1.98
CA VAL A 159 2.52 17.43 1.70
C VAL A 159 2.47 17.24 0.19
N TYR A 160 2.98 16.12 -0.28
CA TYR A 160 2.95 15.76 -1.70
C TYR A 160 2.02 14.59 -1.92
N ARG A 161 1.19 14.67 -2.96
CA ARG A 161 0.33 13.57 -3.37
C ARG A 161 0.23 13.47 -4.89
N GLN A 162 -0.06 12.26 -5.38
CA GLN A 162 -0.44 12.03 -6.78
C GLN A 162 -1.96 11.99 -6.90
N THR A 163 -2.50 12.51 -7.98
CA THR A 163 -3.93 12.45 -8.31
C THR A 163 -4.20 11.36 -9.36
N ASP A 164 -5.46 10.96 -9.52
CA ASP A 164 -5.90 9.95 -10.47
C ASP A 164 -5.40 10.21 -11.91
N ASN A 165 -5.34 11.47 -12.31
CA ASN A 165 -4.97 11.95 -13.65
C ASN A 165 -3.49 12.32 -13.79
N ALA A 166 -2.62 11.69 -13.01
CA ALA A 166 -1.18 11.86 -13.06
C ALA A 166 -0.67 13.30 -12.85
N HIS A 167 -1.30 14.05 -11.94
CA HIS A 167 -0.74 15.27 -11.39
C HIS A 167 0.02 14.98 -10.09
N LEU A 168 1.10 15.70 -9.85
CA LEU A 168 1.78 15.78 -8.57
C LEU A 168 1.43 17.12 -7.93
N LEU A 169 0.74 17.07 -6.78
CA LEU A 169 0.37 18.24 -5.99
C LEU A 169 1.34 18.44 -4.84
N CYS A 170 1.67 19.68 -4.56
CA CYS A 170 2.33 20.13 -3.34
C CYS A 170 1.36 21.01 -2.55
N LEU A 171 1.02 20.57 -1.35
CA LEU A 171 0.13 21.27 -0.43
C LEU A 171 0.94 21.80 0.76
N ASP A 172 0.53 22.93 1.29
CA ASP A 172 0.99 23.41 2.60
C ASP A 172 0.49 22.45 3.69
N ALA A 173 1.39 21.89 4.50
CA ALA A 173 1.04 20.86 5.47
C ALA A 173 0.14 21.37 6.62
N ARG A 174 0.15 22.67 6.91
CA ARG A 174 -0.63 23.29 7.97
C ARG A 174 -2.07 23.62 7.54
N SER A 175 -2.24 24.04 6.28
CA SER A 175 -3.50 24.59 5.79
C SER A 175 -4.17 23.78 4.68
N GLY A 176 -3.45 22.86 4.04
CA GLY A 176 -3.93 22.14 2.87
C GLY A 176 -3.98 22.99 1.59
N HIS A 177 -3.50 24.24 1.61
CA HIS A 177 -3.51 25.08 0.42
C HIS A 177 -2.53 24.59 -0.63
N LEU A 178 -2.97 24.55 -1.89
CA LEU A 178 -2.15 24.19 -3.03
C LEU A 178 -1.03 25.22 -3.21
N GLN A 179 0.22 24.78 -3.22
CA GLN A 179 1.41 25.59 -3.49
C GLN A 179 1.81 25.51 -4.96
N TRP A 180 1.80 24.32 -5.51
CA TRP A 180 2.01 24.05 -6.94
C TRP A 180 1.43 22.70 -7.35
N ASP A 181 1.14 22.54 -8.66
CA ASP A 181 0.82 21.28 -9.29
C ASP A 181 1.61 21.08 -10.58
N VAL A 182 1.84 19.83 -10.94
CA VAL A 182 2.52 19.43 -12.18
C VAL A 182 1.82 18.23 -12.78
N ALA A 183 1.26 18.40 -13.99
CA ALA A 183 0.86 17.25 -14.81
C ALA A 183 2.12 16.55 -15.32
N TYR A 184 2.42 15.36 -14.81
CA TYR A 184 3.65 14.65 -15.15
C TYR A 184 3.46 13.57 -16.22
N ALA A 185 2.23 13.24 -16.57
CA ALA A 185 1.86 12.38 -17.69
C ALA A 185 0.50 12.81 -18.27
N ASP A 186 0.23 12.36 -19.49
CA ASP A 186 -1.02 12.67 -20.19
C ASP A 186 -2.09 11.61 -19.90
N TRP A 187 -3.01 11.93 -19.01
CA TRP A 187 -4.09 11.02 -18.63
C TRP A 187 -5.04 10.66 -19.79
N ASN A 188 -5.14 11.50 -20.84
CA ASN A 188 -5.91 11.16 -22.05
C ASN A 188 -5.31 9.96 -22.80
N LYS A 189 -4.04 9.61 -22.48
CA LYS A 189 -3.35 8.40 -22.98
C LYS A 189 -3.35 7.27 -21.96
N ASN A 190 -4.28 7.29 -21.00
CA ASN A 190 -4.46 6.31 -19.93
C ASN A 190 -3.35 6.29 -18.87
N TYR A 191 -2.53 7.33 -18.74
CA TYR A 191 -1.65 7.45 -17.59
C TYR A 191 -2.45 7.86 -16.36
N GLY A 192 -2.28 7.13 -15.29
CA GLY A 192 -2.84 7.45 -13.98
C GLY A 192 -1.80 7.34 -12.88
N ALA A 193 -2.26 7.45 -11.62
CA ALA A 193 -1.44 7.25 -10.44
C ALA A 193 -2.25 6.73 -9.26
N THR A 194 -1.65 5.80 -8.53
CA THR A 194 -2.22 5.22 -7.30
C THR A 194 -1.22 5.17 -6.15
N ALA A 195 0.09 5.37 -6.43
CA ALA A 195 1.15 5.30 -5.42
C ALA A 195 1.12 6.47 -4.44
N ALA A 196 1.60 6.25 -3.23
CA ALA A 196 2.12 7.34 -2.41
C ALA A 196 3.46 7.80 -2.99
N PRO A 197 3.72 9.12 -3.14
CA PRO A 197 5.04 9.61 -3.52
C PRO A 197 6.10 9.22 -2.47
N LEU A 198 7.36 9.15 -2.88
CA LEU A 198 8.49 8.99 -1.96
C LEU A 198 9.35 10.24 -2.01
N VAL A 199 9.58 10.88 -0.87
CA VAL A 199 10.53 12.01 -0.80
C VAL A 199 11.87 11.52 -0.30
N VAL A 200 12.92 11.79 -1.09
CA VAL A 200 14.32 11.52 -0.70
C VAL A 200 15.13 12.78 -0.94
N ASN A 201 15.75 13.29 0.11
CA ASN A 201 16.44 14.58 0.11
C ASN A 201 15.48 15.71 -0.30
N ASP A 202 15.73 16.32 -1.44
CA ASP A 202 14.96 17.41 -2.05
C ASP A 202 14.15 16.97 -3.29
N LYS A 203 13.94 15.65 -3.46
CA LYS A 203 13.28 15.07 -4.63
C LYS A 203 12.01 14.33 -4.24
N VAL A 204 10.92 14.61 -4.94
CA VAL A 204 9.67 13.84 -4.88
C VAL A 204 9.66 12.85 -6.03
N ILE A 205 9.66 11.57 -5.69
CA ILE A 205 9.69 10.47 -6.66
C ILE A 205 8.29 9.94 -6.86
N VAL A 206 7.88 9.84 -8.12
CA VAL A 206 6.54 9.44 -8.53
C VAL A 206 6.59 8.35 -9.59
N GLY A 207 5.67 7.41 -9.48
CA GLY A 207 5.43 6.38 -10.46
C GLY A 207 4.18 6.62 -11.29
N THR A 208 3.89 5.70 -12.20
CA THR A 208 2.69 5.71 -13.04
C THR A 208 1.90 4.43 -12.89
N SER A 209 0.61 4.48 -13.17
CA SER A 209 -0.29 3.34 -13.40
C SER A 209 -0.84 3.37 -14.83
N GLY A 210 -1.74 2.44 -15.19
CA GLY A 210 -2.29 2.29 -16.54
C GLY A 210 -1.48 1.33 -17.41
N GLY A 211 -0.67 0.45 -16.81
CA GLY A 211 0.11 -0.56 -17.55
C GLY A 211 -0.78 -1.42 -18.43
N ASP A 212 -1.85 -1.93 -17.89
CA ASP A 212 -2.82 -2.82 -18.55
C ASP A 212 -3.67 -2.11 -19.63
N ASP A 213 -3.57 -0.79 -19.69
CA ASP A 213 -4.14 0.04 -20.77
C ASP A 213 -3.11 0.33 -21.87
N GLY A 214 -1.92 -0.25 -21.78
CA GLY A 214 -0.86 -0.11 -22.79
C GLY A 214 -0.11 1.22 -22.74
N VAL A 215 0.10 1.81 -21.55
CA VAL A 215 1.02 2.93 -21.43
C VAL A 215 2.47 2.47 -21.43
N ARG A 216 3.40 3.36 -21.74
CA ARG A 216 4.82 3.14 -21.54
C ARG A 216 5.22 3.61 -20.15
N GLY A 217 5.49 2.67 -19.23
CA GLY A 217 5.79 2.95 -17.83
C GLY A 217 7.07 3.76 -17.63
N PHE A 218 7.10 4.53 -16.55
CA PHE A 218 8.29 5.27 -16.11
C PHE A 218 8.26 5.55 -14.60
N LEU A 219 9.44 5.92 -14.09
CA LEU A 219 9.65 6.53 -12.78
C LEU A 219 10.26 7.91 -12.98
N ALA A 220 9.86 8.91 -12.19
CA ALA A 220 10.39 10.24 -12.31
C ALA A 220 10.61 10.91 -10.94
N ALA A 221 11.61 11.79 -10.85
CA ALA A 221 11.85 12.63 -9.70
C ALA A 221 11.65 14.10 -10.05
N TYR A 222 11.03 14.81 -9.14
CA TYR A 222 10.74 16.24 -9.24
C TYR A 222 11.37 16.97 -8.06
N ASP A 223 11.90 18.16 -8.29
CA ASP A 223 12.39 19.04 -7.24
C ASP A 223 11.24 19.39 -6.28
N ALA A 224 11.41 19.08 -5.01
CA ALA A 224 10.38 19.22 -4.00
C ALA A 224 9.93 20.67 -3.76
N ASN A 225 10.78 21.66 -4.06
CA ASN A 225 10.45 23.06 -3.86
C ASN A 225 9.68 23.66 -5.04
N THR A 226 10.01 23.22 -6.25
CA THR A 226 9.56 23.89 -7.48
C THR A 226 8.67 23.04 -8.39
N GLY A 227 8.59 21.74 -8.16
CA GLY A 227 7.89 20.80 -9.04
C GLY A 227 8.58 20.59 -10.40
N LYS A 228 9.82 21.08 -10.60
CA LYS A 228 10.55 20.88 -11.86
C LYS A 228 11.06 19.44 -11.95
N LEU A 229 10.94 18.86 -13.15
CA LEU A 229 11.49 17.53 -13.45
C LEU A 229 13.01 17.55 -13.25
N VAL A 230 13.52 16.62 -12.43
CA VAL A 230 14.95 16.39 -12.22
C VAL A 230 15.46 15.28 -13.14
N TRP A 231 14.79 14.12 -13.11
CA TRP A 231 15.10 13.01 -14.01
C TRP A 231 13.85 12.17 -14.27
N ARG A 232 13.88 11.41 -15.39
CA ARG A 232 12.89 10.37 -15.71
C ARG A 232 13.62 9.13 -16.21
N PHE A 233 13.24 7.97 -15.68
CA PHE A 233 13.66 6.64 -16.13
C PHE A 233 12.48 5.93 -16.76
N TRP A 234 12.57 5.62 -18.06
CA TRP A 234 11.58 4.80 -18.76
C TRP A 234 11.80 3.34 -18.43
N THR A 235 10.80 2.67 -17.86
CA THR A 235 10.87 1.24 -17.53
C THR A 235 10.79 0.36 -18.77
N ILE A 236 10.23 0.89 -19.85
CA ILE A 236 10.22 0.24 -21.16
C ILE A 236 11.19 1.01 -22.08
N PRO A 237 12.35 0.43 -22.40
CA PRO A 237 13.38 1.13 -23.19
C PRO A 237 12.96 1.28 -24.66
N ALA A 238 13.26 2.47 -25.21
CA ALA A 238 13.11 2.75 -26.64
C ALA A 238 14.29 2.15 -27.45
N PRO A 239 14.16 2.01 -28.76
CA PRO A 239 15.25 1.57 -29.63
C PRO A 239 16.55 2.32 -29.39
N GLY A 240 17.65 1.61 -29.19
CA GLY A 240 18.97 2.17 -28.85
C GLY A 240 19.27 2.30 -27.37
N GLU A 241 18.26 2.22 -26.48
CA GLU A 241 18.45 2.17 -25.04
C GLU A 241 18.79 0.73 -24.57
N SER A 242 19.48 0.59 -23.44
CA SER A 242 19.80 -0.70 -22.85
C SER A 242 18.52 -1.49 -22.54
N GLY A 243 18.45 -2.77 -22.93
CA GLY A 243 17.26 -3.63 -22.77
C GLY A 243 16.26 -3.56 -23.92
N SER A 244 16.40 -2.62 -24.86
CA SER A 244 15.47 -2.45 -26.00
C SER A 244 15.42 -3.64 -26.95
N GLN A 245 16.46 -4.47 -26.99
CA GLN A 245 16.48 -5.70 -27.79
C GLN A 245 15.41 -6.73 -27.35
N SER A 246 14.85 -6.58 -26.16
CA SER A 246 13.75 -7.43 -25.67
C SER A 246 12.35 -6.96 -26.11
N TRP A 247 12.29 -5.90 -26.94
CA TRP A 247 11.06 -5.29 -27.45
C TRP A 247 11.11 -5.16 -28.96
N PRO A 248 10.49 -6.07 -29.74
CA PRO A 248 10.52 -6.01 -31.19
C PRO A 248 9.62 -4.89 -31.74
N GLY A 249 10.08 -4.27 -32.82
CA GLY A 249 9.32 -3.25 -33.54
C GLY A 249 8.89 -2.07 -32.65
N ASN A 250 7.60 -1.78 -32.65
CA ASN A 250 6.99 -0.70 -31.88
C ASN A 250 6.29 -1.16 -30.60
N SER A 251 6.45 -2.43 -30.18
CA SER A 251 5.78 -2.97 -28.98
C SER A 251 6.13 -2.19 -27.70
N TYR A 252 7.32 -1.58 -27.65
CA TYR A 252 7.75 -0.75 -26.51
C TYR A 252 6.86 0.49 -26.27
N LEU A 253 6.12 0.97 -27.28
CA LEU A 253 5.25 2.14 -27.14
C LEU A 253 4.07 1.88 -26.17
N HIS A 254 3.67 0.61 -26.06
CA HIS A 254 2.53 0.16 -25.28
C HIS A 254 2.91 -1.01 -24.36
N GLY A 255 4.14 -0.96 -23.83
CA GLY A 255 4.76 -2.11 -23.17
C GLY A 255 4.36 -2.32 -21.70
N GLY A 256 3.55 -1.49 -21.09
CA GLY A 256 3.21 -1.61 -19.66
C GLY A 256 4.37 -1.21 -18.75
N GLY A 257 4.74 -2.09 -17.80
CA GLY A 257 5.89 -1.89 -16.92
C GLY A 257 5.77 -0.68 -16.00
N THR A 258 4.59 -0.38 -15.53
CA THR A 258 4.32 0.78 -14.68
C THR A 258 4.87 0.60 -13.26
N THR A 259 4.90 1.69 -12.49
CA THR A 259 5.58 1.81 -11.20
C THR A 259 4.59 2.26 -10.12
N TRP A 260 3.44 1.59 -10.08
CA TRP A 260 2.25 2.01 -9.35
C TRP A 260 2.29 1.74 -7.83
N MET A 261 3.39 1.19 -7.30
CA MET A 261 3.63 1.05 -5.86
C MET A 261 4.83 1.89 -5.41
N PRO A 262 4.87 2.33 -4.14
CA PRO A 262 6.04 3.04 -3.61
C PRO A 262 7.28 2.15 -3.53
N GLY A 263 8.44 2.74 -3.79
CA GLY A 263 9.74 2.08 -3.64
C GLY A 263 10.34 2.19 -2.24
N THR A 264 11.59 1.73 -2.11
CA THR A 264 12.42 1.79 -0.90
C THR A 264 13.77 2.43 -1.21
N TYR A 265 14.48 2.91 -0.18
CA TYR A 265 15.72 3.65 -0.36
C TYR A 265 16.79 3.23 0.66
N ASP A 266 18.02 3.00 0.20
CA ASP A 266 19.20 2.78 1.04
C ASP A 266 20.07 4.04 1.01
N ALA A 267 20.00 4.84 2.06
CA ALA A 267 20.79 6.06 2.22
C ALA A 267 22.29 5.78 2.25
N GLY A 268 22.72 4.62 2.77
CA GLY A 268 24.13 4.24 2.84
C GLY A 268 24.77 4.02 1.46
N THR A 269 23.98 3.75 0.43
CA THR A 269 24.45 3.53 -0.95
C THR A 269 23.90 4.55 -1.95
N GLY A 270 23.02 5.47 -1.51
CA GLY A 270 22.31 6.42 -2.39
C GLY A 270 21.48 5.69 -3.45
N THR A 271 20.87 4.54 -3.10
CA THR A 271 20.20 3.68 -4.05
C THR A 271 18.71 3.59 -3.77
N LEU A 272 17.93 3.95 -4.77
CA LEU A 272 16.49 3.78 -4.81
C LEU A 272 16.18 2.41 -5.41
N TYR A 273 15.36 1.61 -4.71
CA TYR A 273 14.83 0.35 -5.23
C TYR A 273 13.36 0.53 -5.56
N TRP A 274 13.03 0.29 -6.81
CA TRP A 274 11.65 0.43 -7.28
C TRP A 274 11.26 -0.75 -8.14
N THR A 275 10.01 -1.19 -8.02
CA THR A 275 9.50 -2.35 -8.71
C THR A 275 8.60 -1.97 -9.87
N THR A 276 8.50 -2.84 -10.85
CA THR A 276 7.76 -2.61 -12.09
C THR A 276 6.69 -3.68 -12.30
N SER A 277 5.62 -3.27 -12.95
CA SER A 277 4.49 -4.15 -13.28
C SER A 277 4.77 -5.02 -14.51
N ASN A 278 3.77 -5.85 -14.83
CA ASN A 278 3.71 -6.74 -16.00
C ASN A 278 3.90 -6.00 -17.33
N PRO A 279 4.26 -6.71 -18.40
CA PRO A 279 4.24 -6.17 -19.76
C PRO A 279 2.84 -6.25 -20.37
N SER A 280 2.48 -5.29 -21.22
CA SER A 280 1.21 -5.25 -21.93
C SER A 280 1.38 -5.63 -23.43
N PRO A 281 0.41 -6.34 -24.03
CA PRO A 281 -0.85 -6.84 -23.47
C PRO A 281 -0.62 -8.01 -22.51
N ASP A 282 -1.39 -8.10 -21.42
CA ASP A 282 -1.12 -8.95 -20.26
C ASP A 282 -1.07 -10.44 -20.60
N PHE A 283 -2.09 -10.95 -21.34
CA PHE A 283 -2.26 -12.39 -21.58
C PHE A 283 -1.83 -12.86 -22.97
N ASP A 284 -1.29 -11.98 -23.83
CA ASP A 284 -0.77 -12.34 -25.16
C ASP A 284 0.66 -11.82 -25.40
N GLY A 285 1.64 -12.68 -25.18
CA GLY A 285 3.05 -12.35 -25.42
C GLY A 285 3.47 -12.41 -26.90
N SER A 286 2.59 -12.80 -27.83
CA SER A 286 2.96 -13.03 -29.23
C SER A 286 3.40 -11.75 -29.96
N VAL A 287 2.88 -10.60 -29.55
CA VAL A 287 3.22 -9.28 -30.14
C VAL A 287 4.46 -8.64 -29.51
N ARG A 288 4.98 -9.23 -28.43
CA ARG A 288 6.14 -8.74 -27.67
C ARG A 288 7.12 -9.86 -27.31
N PRO A 289 7.57 -10.68 -28.27
CA PRO A 289 8.55 -11.74 -27.99
C PRO A 289 9.83 -11.14 -27.38
N GLY A 290 10.45 -11.90 -26.48
CA GLY A 290 11.60 -11.45 -25.68
C GLY A 290 11.27 -11.38 -24.20
N ASP A 291 12.25 -11.02 -23.38
CA ASP A 291 12.09 -10.95 -21.91
C ASP A 291 11.28 -9.74 -21.45
N ASN A 292 11.06 -8.77 -22.34
CA ASN A 292 10.31 -7.54 -22.07
C ASN A 292 10.88 -6.69 -20.92
N LEU A 293 12.19 -6.38 -20.97
CA LEU A 293 12.87 -5.54 -19.98
C LEU A 293 12.33 -4.09 -20.04
N TYR A 294 12.05 -3.44 -18.91
CA TYR A 294 12.27 -3.90 -17.52
C TYR A 294 10.92 -4.13 -16.79
N THR A 295 10.04 -4.96 -17.36
CA THR A 295 8.82 -5.38 -16.66
C THR A 295 9.15 -6.46 -15.63
N ASP A 296 8.31 -6.61 -14.60
CA ASP A 296 8.43 -7.61 -13.54
C ASP A 296 9.81 -7.59 -12.86
N CYS A 297 10.35 -6.41 -12.67
CA CYS A 297 11.69 -6.20 -12.15
C CYS A 297 11.69 -5.48 -10.80
N VAL A 298 12.78 -5.67 -10.07
CA VAL A 298 13.27 -4.63 -9.16
C VAL A 298 14.41 -3.88 -9.84
N LEU A 299 14.30 -2.55 -9.84
CA LEU A 299 15.29 -1.62 -10.37
C LEU A 299 16.06 -1.00 -9.22
N ALA A 300 17.39 -0.96 -9.32
CA ALA A 300 18.24 -0.19 -8.42
C ALA A 300 18.73 1.06 -9.17
N LEU A 301 18.21 2.22 -8.78
CA LEU A 301 18.51 3.48 -9.42
C LEU A 301 19.35 4.37 -8.50
N ASP A 302 20.22 5.14 -9.08
CA ASP A 302 20.85 6.26 -8.39
C ASP A 302 19.81 7.33 -8.13
N VAL A 303 19.62 7.73 -6.89
CA VAL A 303 18.52 8.62 -6.49
C VAL A 303 18.66 10.02 -7.05
N ASP A 304 19.89 10.48 -7.29
CA ASP A 304 20.16 11.85 -7.76
C ASP A 304 20.03 12.00 -9.27
N THR A 305 20.32 10.94 -10.01
CA THR A 305 20.41 10.98 -11.48
C THR A 305 19.38 10.10 -12.19
N GLY A 306 18.69 9.21 -11.49
CA GLY A 306 17.81 8.21 -12.09
C GLY A 306 18.52 7.14 -12.92
N LYS A 307 19.86 7.08 -12.89
CA LYS A 307 20.63 6.09 -13.65
C LYS A 307 20.48 4.70 -13.04
N LEU A 308 20.24 3.71 -13.91
CA LEU A 308 20.15 2.31 -13.53
C LEU A 308 21.53 1.80 -13.10
N LYS A 309 21.64 1.31 -11.85
CA LYS A 309 22.83 0.64 -11.30
C LYS A 309 22.81 -0.84 -11.61
N TRP A 310 21.66 -1.49 -11.37
CA TRP A 310 21.37 -2.88 -11.69
C TRP A 310 19.86 -3.13 -11.67
N TYR A 311 19.45 -4.27 -12.21
CA TYR A 311 18.07 -4.78 -12.13
C TYR A 311 18.06 -6.29 -11.90
N PHE A 312 16.93 -6.81 -11.42
CA PHE A 312 16.64 -8.23 -11.39
C PHE A 312 15.20 -8.46 -11.86
N GLN A 313 15.01 -9.34 -12.86
CA GLN A 313 13.70 -9.66 -13.42
C GLN A 313 13.19 -10.96 -12.82
N PHE A 314 11.99 -10.91 -12.20
CA PHE A 314 11.37 -12.04 -11.52
C PHE A 314 10.59 -12.96 -12.48
N THR A 315 9.88 -12.38 -13.44
CA THR A 315 9.02 -13.11 -14.39
C THR A 315 9.30 -12.62 -15.83
N PRO A 316 10.36 -13.16 -16.50
CA PRO A 316 10.63 -12.82 -17.89
C PRO A 316 9.50 -13.24 -18.81
N HIS A 317 9.13 -12.38 -19.79
CA HIS A 317 8.05 -12.64 -20.74
C HIS A 317 6.74 -13.01 -20.06
N ASP A 318 6.36 -12.26 -19.05
CA ASP A 318 5.14 -12.52 -18.29
C ASP A 318 3.90 -12.48 -19.21
N VAL A 319 3.05 -13.50 -19.09
CA VAL A 319 1.73 -13.62 -19.73
C VAL A 319 0.65 -14.01 -18.72
N PHE A 320 0.90 -13.72 -17.44
CA PHE A 320 0.07 -14.14 -16.31
C PHE A 320 -0.42 -12.98 -15.47
N ASP A 321 0.07 -11.77 -15.75
CA ASP A 321 -0.16 -10.57 -14.91
C ASP A 321 0.47 -10.75 -13.50
N TYR A 322 1.75 -11.16 -13.46
CA TYR A 322 2.50 -11.39 -12.22
C TYR A 322 3.40 -10.20 -11.86
N ASP A 323 2.84 -9.00 -11.90
CA ASP A 323 3.50 -7.80 -11.42
C ASP A 323 4.56 -8.06 -10.33
N ALA A 324 5.70 -7.42 -10.39
CA ALA A 324 6.69 -7.48 -9.31
C ALA A 324 6.56 -6.30 -8.33
N THR A 325 5.36 -5.76 -8.16
CA THR A 325 5.11 -4.48 -7.47
C THR A 325 5.09 -4.55 -5.95
N GLU A 326 5.29 -5.73 -5.35
CA GLU A 326 5.42 -5.89 -3.90
C GLU A 326 6.60 -5.08 -3.36
N THR A 327 6.42 -4.46 -2.20
CA THR A 327 7.45 -3.65 -1.55
C THR A 327 8.70 -4.48 -1.26
N PRO A 328 9.87 -4.12 -1.81
CA PRO A 328 11.12 -4.79 -1.48
C PRO A 328 11.58 -4.42 -0.06
N LEU A 329 11.89 -5.44 0.74
CA LEU A 329 12.38 -5.27 2.11
C LEU A 329 13.91 -5.15 2.12
N LEU A 330 14.44 -4.08 2.70
CA LEU A 330 15.87 -3.87 2.86
C LEU A 330 16.30 -4.33 4.26
N ILE A 331 17.10 -5.40 4.32
CA ILE A 331 17.48 -6.06 5.57
C ILE A 331 19.01 -6.18 5.63
N ASP A 332 19.62 -5.69 6.71
CA ASP A 332 21.02 -5.96 7.02
C ASP A 332 21.08 -7.17 7.97
N ALA A 333 21.74 -8.24 7.53
CA ALA A 333 21.71 -9.51 8.24
C ALA A 333 23.00 -10.29 8.07
N VAL A 334 23.29 -11.19 9.02
CA VAL A 334 24.22 -12.30 8.78
C VAL A 334 23.44 -13.34 7.95
N TYR A 335 23.88 -13.59 6.74
CA TYR A 335 23.22 -14.51 5.83
C TYR A 335 24.25 -15.45 5.21
N ARG A 336 24.03 -16.78 5.33
CA ARG A 336 24.97 -17.81 4.88
C ARG A 336 26.41 -17.59 5.37
N GLY A 337 26.56 -17.24 6.67
CA GLY A 337 27.84 -17.13 7.36
C GLY A 337 28.58 -15.79 7.21
N GLY A 338 27.98 -14.77 6.58
CA GLY A 338 28.59 -13.45 6.46
C GLY A 338 27.60 -12.29 6.52
N PRO A 339 28.06 -11.08 6.89
CA PRO A 339 27.22 -9.89 6.86
C PRO A 339 26.80 -9.57 5.41
N ARG A 340 25.54 -9.27 5.21
CA ARG A 340 24.95 -8.98 3.89
C ARG A 340 23.93 -7.86 3.96
N LYS A 341 23.88 -7.09 2.89
CA LYS A 341 22.82 -6.16 2.61
C LYS A 341 21.82 -6.86 1.70
N LEU A 342 20.70 -7.32 2.27
CA LEU A 342 19.71 -8.11 1.56
C LEU A 342 18.57 -7.20 1.01
N LEU A 343 18.06 -7.56 -0.17
CA LEU A 343 16.77 -7.20 -0.67
C LEU A 343 15.93 -8.48 -0.71
N VAL A 344 14.79 -8.47 0.00
CA VAL A 344 13.90 -9.63 0.04
C VAL A 344 12.52 -9.22 -0.48
N GLN A 345 11.96 -10.05 -1.38
CA GLN A 345 10.63 -9.82 -1.93
C GLN A 345 9.85 -11.14 -2.04
N ALA A 346 8.69 -11.21 -1.41
CA ALA A 346 7.67 -12.20 -1.73
C ALA A 346 6.95 -11.71 -3.00
N ASN A 347 7.03 -12.46 -4.09
CA ASN A 347 6.59 -12.01 -5.42
C ASN A 347 5.28 -12.69 -5.84
N ARG A 348 4.45 -11.98 -6.61
CA ARG A 348 3.17 -12.51 -7.16
C ARG A 348 3.33 -13.87 -7.85
N ASN A 349 4.49 -14.14 -8.41
CA ASN A 349 4.79 -15.39 -9.10
C ASN A 349 4.92 -16.62 -8.18
N GLY A 350 4.83 -16.45 -6.85
CA GLY A 350 4.78 -17.55 -5.86
C GLY A 350 6.10 -17.92 -5.21
N PHE A 351 7.16 -17.14 -5.46
CA PHE A 351 8.46 -17.33 -4.82
C PHE A 351 8.84 -16.12 -3.96
N ILE A 352 9.46 -16.37 -2.81
CA ILE A 352 10.15 -15.35 -2.03
C ILE A 352 11.62 -15.35 -2.44
N TYR A 353 12.09 -14.19 -2.94
CA TYR A 353 13.44 -14.00 -3.45
C TYR A 353 14.32 -13.29 -2.43
N VAL A 354 15.58 -13.69 -2.36
CA VAL A 354 16.62 -13.02 -1.59
C VAL A 354 17.74 -12.61 -2.55
N LEU A 355 18.01 -11.32 -2.62
CA LEU A 355 19.06 -10.73 -3.45
C LEU A 355 20.08 -10.02 -2.57
N ASP A 356 21.33 -9.94 -3.03
CA ASP A 356 22.30 -8.98 -2.51
C ASP A 356 21.97 -7.59 -3.07
N ARG A 357 21.49 -6.67 -2.22
CA ARG A 357 21.01 -5.37 -2.71
C ARG A 357 22.08 -4.42 -3.22
N VAL A 358 23.36 -4.72 -2.98
CA VAL A 358 24.45 -3.89 -3.46
C VAL A 358 24.63 -4.03 -4.97
N ASN A 359 24.44 -5.24 -5.49
CA ASN A 359 24.75 -5.57 -6.88
C ASN A 359 23.67 -6.39 -7.62
N GLY A 360 22.53 -6.65 -6.99
CA GLY A 360 21.42 -7.42 -7.56
C GLY A 360 21.66 -8.93 -7.67
N LYS A 361 22.76 -9.45 -7.08
CA LYS A 361 23.08 -10.88 -7.19
C LYS A 361 22.00 -11.72 -6.53
N PHE A 362 21.48 -12.70 -7.26
CA PHE A 362 20.58 -13.72 -6.75
C PHE A 362 21.27 -14.58 -5.68
N LEU A 363 20.62 -14.75 -4.54
CA LEU A 363 21.09 -15.57 -3.44
C LEU A 363 20.23 -16.80 -3.22
N SER A 364 18.89 -16.65 -3.22
CA SER A 364 17.96 -17.76 -3.12
C SER A 364 16.55 -17.37 -3.53
N ALA A 365 15.73 -18.37 -3.85
CA ALA A 365 14.29 -18.27 -3.95
C ALA A 365 13.63 -19.54 -3.39
N VAL A 366 12.50 -19.37 -2.68
CA VAL A 366 11.75 -20.47 -2.09
C VAL A 366 10.28 -20.29 -2.45
N PRO A 367 9.59 -21.34 -2.96
CA PRO A 367 8.15 -21.27 -3.20
C PRO A 367 7.41 -21.15 -1.86
N PHE A 368 6.39 -20.28 -1.80
CA PHE A 368 5.58 -20.08 -0.59
C PHE A 368 4.11 -20.49 -0.76
N VAL A 369 3.74 -20.95 -1.93
CA VAL A 369 2.42 -21.54 -2.22
C VAL A 369 2.58 -22.99 -2.66
N LYS A 370 1.57 -23.80 -2.39
CA LYS A 370 1.53 -25.23 -2.76
C LYS A 370 1.07 -25.42 -4.21
N LYS A 371 0.14 -24.54 -4.65
CA LYS A 371 -0.40 -24.55 -6.02
C LYS A 371 0.47 -23.66 -6.91
N LEU A 372 1.47 -24.27 -7.56
CA LEU A 372 2.41 -23.61 -8.47
C LEU A 372 2.52 -24.43 -9.75
N THR A 373 2.01 -23.91 -10.89
CA THR A 373 1.98 -24.67 -12.15
C THR A 373 2.69 -23.96 -13.31
N TRP A 374 2.86 -22.65 -13.27
CA TRP A 374 3.48 -21.86 -14.34
C TRP A 374 4.99 -22.10 -14.47
N ALA A 375 5.66 -22.41 -13.35
CA ALA A 375 7.09 -22.71 -13.30
C ALA A 375 7.36 -24.01 -12.52
N LYS A 376 8.45 -24.69 -12.86
CA LYS A 376 8.95 -25.91 -12.20
C LYS A 376 9.91 -25.59 -11.05
N GLY A 377 10.34 -24.35 -10.92
CA GLY A 377 11.29 -23.86 -9.93
C GLY A 377 12.10 -22.68 -10.47
N ILE A 378 13.13 -22.31 -9.72
CA ILE A 378 14.06 -21.22 -10.05
C ILE A 378 15.45 -21.83 -10.25
N ASP A 379 16.16 -21.43 -11.32
CA ASP A 379 17.52 -21.91 -11.62
C ASP A 379 18.57 -21.23 -10.73
N ARG A 380 19.83 -21.58 -10.92
CA ARG A 380 20.97 -21.06 -10.14
C ARG A 380 21.25 -19.58 -10.39
N GLN A 381 20.74 -19.01 -11.47
CA GLN A 381 20.85 -17.61 -11.83
C GLN A 381 19.68 -16.78 -11.31
N GLY A 382 18.63 -17.46 -10.78
CA GLY A 382 17.41 -16.82 -10.28
C GLY A 382 16.31 -16.72 -11.33
N ARG A 383 16.48 -17.34 -12.49
CA ARG A 383 15.49 -17.32 -13.57
C ARG A 383 14.48 -18.46 -13.43
N PRO A 384 13.18 -18.23 -13.65
CA PRO A 384 12.15 -19.27 -13.61
C PRO A 384 12.39 -20.36 -14.66
N ILE A 385 12.26 -21.62 -14.26
CA ILE A 385 12.24 -22.79 -15.15
C ILE A 385 10.78 -23.00 -15.57
N MET A 386 10.42 -22.48 -16.74
CA MET A 386 9.04 -22.47 -17.21
C MET A 386 8.46 -23.87 -17.36
N SER A 387 7.18 -24.04 -17.00
CA SER A 387 6.46 -25.32 -17.22
C SER A 387 6.03 -25.53 -18.67
N GLY A 388 5.91 -24.45 -19.44
CA GLY A 388 5.35 -24.42 -20.79
C GLY A 388 3.85 -24.11 -20.83
N LEU A 389 3.17 -24.01 -19.67
CA LEU A 389 1.79 -23.54 -19.62
C LEU A 389 1.73 -22.05 -19.96
N LYS A 390 0.72 -21.67 -20.71
CA LYS A 390 0.42 -20.28 -21.06
C LYS A 390 -1.08 -20.11 -21.30
N PRO A 391 -1.62 -18.89 -21.25
CA PRO A 391 -3.00 -18.61 -21.65
C PRO A 391 -3.28 -19.09 -23.09
N THR A 392 -4.48 -19.60 -23.34
CA THR A 392 -4.95 -20.06 -24.67
C THR A 392 -6.36 -19.56 -24.95
N LEU A 393 -6.80 -19.69 -26.19
CA LEU A 393 -8.18 -19.31 -26.56
C LEU A 393 -9.23 -20.16 -25.82
N GLU A 394 -8.94 -21.45 -25.64
CA GLU A 394 -9.82 -22.41 -24.96
C GLU A 394 -9.76 -22.30 -23.43
N GLY A 395 -8.74 -21.64 -22.90
CA GLY A 395 -8.45 -21.50 -21.50
C GLY A 395 -7.46 -22.55 -20.98
N THR A 396 -6.53 -22.10 -20.17
CA THR A 396 -5.53 -22.95 -19.49
C THR A 396 -5.64 -22.74 -17.98
N ARG A 397 -5.72 -23.84 -17.21
CA ARG A 397 -5.67 -23.76 -15.74
C ARG A 397 -4.24 -23.46 -15.29
N ILE A 398 -4.06 -22.32 -14.64
CA ILE A 398 -2.76 -21.83 -14.15
C ILE A 398 -2.87 -21.47 -12.65
N CYS A 399 -1.82 -21.76 -11.92
CA CYS A 399 -1.64 -21.40 -10.51
C CYS A 399 -0.24 -20.79 -10.31
N PRO A 400 -0.12 -19.68 -9.57
CA PRO A 400 -1.20 -18.88 -8.99
C PRO A 400 -2.19 -18.35 -10.01
N GLY A 401 -3.36 -17.86 -9.56
CA GLY A 401 -4.28 -17.06 -10.37
C GLY A 401 -3.69 -15.69 -10.74
N TYR A 402 -4.41 -14.86 -11.50
CA TYR A 402 -3.90 -13.55 -11.94
C TYR A 402 -3.64 -12.58 -10.77
N GLY A 403 -4.37 -12.72 -9.66
CA GLY A 403 -4.08 -11.99 -8.43
C GLY A 403 -2.74 -12.34 -7.79
N GLY A 404 -2.02 -13.32 -8.36
CA GLY A 404 -0.72 -13.79 -7.84
C GLY A 404 -0.83 -14.67 -6.60
N ALA A 405 0.30 -15.16 -6.13
CA ALA A 405 0.43 -15.88 -4.86
C ALA A 405 0.49 -14.93 -3.65
N THR A 406 0.78 -13.68 -3.87
CA THR A 406 0.63 -12.50 -3.03
C THR A 406 0.37 -11.33 -3.95
N ASN A 407 0.24 -10.11 -3.43
CA ASN A 407 0.07 -8.92 -4.25
C ASN A 407 0.65 -7.71 -3.51
N TRP A 408 0.30 -6.49 -3.89
CA TRP A 408 0.80 -5.23 -3.34
C TRP A 408 0.63 -5.06 -1.81
N PHE A 409 -0.11 -5.96 -1.14
CA PHE A 409 -0.27 -5.90 0.32
C PHE A 409 1.10 -5.92 1.01
N ALA A 410 1.42 -4.87 1.77
CA ALA A 410 2.77 -4.69 2.26
C ALA A 410 3.19 -5.82 3.21
N PRO A 411 4.37 -6.42 3.00
CA PRO A 411 4.98 -7.30 3.99
C PRO A 411 5.54 -6.49 5.16
N SER A 412 5.94 -7.17 6.24
CA SER A 412 6.72 -6.56 7.32
C SER A 412 7.86 -7.49 7.78
N TYR A 413 8.91 -6.91 8.36
CA TYR A 413 10.04 -7.65 8.90
C TYR A 413 10.31 -7.24 10.34
N ASN A 414 10.44 -8.22 11.24
CA ASN A 414 10.76 -7.97 12.64
C ASN A 414 12.19 -8.37 12.94
N GLU A 415 13.00 -7.42 13.38
CA GLU A 415 14.42 -7.62 13.67
C GLU A 415 14.65 -8.59 14.82
N SER A 416 13.78 -8.62 15.85
CA SER A 416 13.94 -9.47 17.03
C SER A 416 13.61 -10.93 16.76
N THR A 417 12.69 -11.21 15.83
CA THR A 417 12.33 -12.57 15.40
C THR A 417 13.09 -13.02 14.18
N ARG A 418 13.62 -12.07 13.39
CA ARG A 418 14.26 -12.25 12.09
C ARG A 418 13.33 -12.89 11.04
N MET A 419 12.02 -12.64 11.20
CA MET A 419 10.98 -13.17 10.33
C MET A 419 10.35 -12.08 9.50
N ILE A 420 9.97 -12.46 8.26
CA ILE A 420 9.15 -11.67 7.35
C ILE A 420 7.72 -12.21 7.42
N TYR A 421 6.75 -11.30 7.56
CA TYR A 421 5.33 -11.60 7.60
C TYR A 421 4.67 -11.03 6.36
N PHE A 422 3.89 -11.86 5.66
CA PHE A 422 3.17 -11.44 4.46
C PHE A 422 1.97 -12.36 4.21
N VAL A 423 0.99 -11.86 3.46
CA VAL A 423 -0.22 -12.61 3.13
C VAL A 423 -0.03 -13.33 1.79
N ALA A 424 -0.14 -14.65 1.80
CA ALA A 424 -0.15 -15.49 0.61
C ALA A 424 -1.58 -15.77 0.15
N LEU A 425 -1.76 -16.04 -1.15
CA LEU A 425 -3.02 -16.45 -1.78
C LEU A 425 -2.83 -17.77 -2.52
N GLU A 426 -3.53 -18.81 -2.08
CA GLU A 426 -3.64 -20.10 -2.75
C GLU A 426 -4.84 -20.09 -3.68
N GLU A 427 -4.62 -19.80 -4.96
CA GLU A 427 -5.68 -19.76 -5.97
C GLU A 427 -5.19 -20.29 -7.31
N CYS A 428 -6.09 -20.92 -8.08
CA CYS A 428 -5.88 -21.22 -9.48
C CYS A 428 -7.04 -20.65 -10.31
N GLN A 429 -6.77 -20.28 -11.55
CA GLN A 429 -7.78 -19.74 -12.46
C GLN A 429 -7.60 -20.27 -13.88
N MET A 430 -8.64 -20.12 -14.69
CA MET A 430 -8.58 -20.35 -16.14
C MET A 430 -8.13 -19.07 -16.82
N PHE A 431 -7.00 -19.12 -17.49
CA PHE A 431 -6.43 -18.01 -18.24
C PHE A 431 -6.74 -18.15 -19.73
N PHE A 432 -7.25 -17.08 -20.32
CA PHE A 432 -7.63 -17.03 -21.72
C PHE A 432 -6.82 -15.97 -22.45
N SER A 433 -6.45 -16.25 -23.70
CA SER A 433 -5.70 -15.33 -24.55
C SER A 433 -6.25 -15.32 -25.96
N LYS A 434 -6.32 -14.15 -26.55
CA LYS A 434 -6.55 -13.95 -28.00
C LYS A 434 -5.87 -12.65 -28.44
N PRO A 435 -5.43 -12.56 -29.71
CA PRO A 435 -4.82 -11.33 -30.23
C PRO A 435 -5.74 -10.13 -30.09
N GLN A 436 -5.20 -9.01 -29.61
CA GLN A 436 -5.86 -7.71 -29.50
C GLN A 436 -4.96 -6.64 -30.13
N LYS A 437 -5.54 -5.72 -30.88
CA LYS A 437 -4.85 -4.51 -31.33
C LYS A 437 -4.99 -3.42 -30.28
N PHE A 438 -3.93 -2.70 -30.01
CA PHE A 438 -3.96 -1.53 -29.16
C PHE A 438 -4.97 -0.50 -29.70
N THR A 439 -5.76 0.07 -28.80
CA THR A 439 -6.68 1.17 -29.07
C THR A 439 -6.58 2.15 -27.89
N GLU A 440 -6.19 3.38 -28.17
CA GLU A 440 -6.09 4.43 -27.15
C GLU A 440 -7.41 4.60 -26.40
N GLY A 441 -7.37 4.73 -25.07
CA GLY A 441 -8.53 4.84 -24.20
C GLY A 441 -9.27 3.51 -23.94
N LYS A 442 -8.66 2.36 -24.25
CA LYS A 442 -9.20 1.03 -23.99
C LYS A 442 -8.19 0.15 -23.28
N THR A 443 -8.68 -0.76 -22.46
CA THR A 443 -7.87 -1.80 -21.84
C THR A 443 -7.16 -2.67 -22.88
N PHE A 444 -5.95 -3.11 -22.60
CA PHE A 444 -5.10 -3.89 -23.51
C PHE A 444 -4.70 -5.24 -22.91
N TYR A 445 -5.66 -5.95 -22.31
CA TYR A 445 -5.46 -7.25 -21.65
C TYR A 445 -5.19 -8.41 -22.61
N SER A 446 -5.76 -8.39 -23.82
CA SER A 446 -5.80 -9.53 -24.75
C SER A 446 -6.58 -10.74 -24.22
N THR A 447 -7.49 -10.57 -23.36
CA THR A 447 -8.63 -11.33 -22.84
C THR A 447 -8.73 -11.27 -21.32
N GLY A 448 -8.35 -12.28 -20.54
CA GLY A 448 -8.54 -12.27 -19.09
C GLY A 448 -8.64 -13.65 -18.45
N VAL A 449 -9.22 -13.71 -17.26
CA VAL A 449 -9.27 -14.90 -16.42
C VAL A 449 -10.69 -15.22 -15.97
N LYS A 450 -10.90 -16.49 -15.58
CA LYS A 450 -12.16 -16.93 -14.94
C LYS A 450 -11.85 -17.82 -13.74
N ARG A 451 -12.62 -17.64 -12.68
CA ARG A 451 -12.60 -18.56 -11.54
C ARG A 451 -13.02 -19.97 -11.99
N ILE A 452 -12.44 -20.99 -11.36
CA ILE A 452 -12.77 -22.38 -11.62
C ILE A 452 -13.90 -22.77 -10.66
N PRO A 453 -15.08 -23.19 -11.14
CA PRO A 453 -16.19 -23.58 -10.29
C PRO A 453 -15.79 -24.72 -9.34
N GLY A 454 -16.10 -24.54 -8.04
CA GLY A 454 -15.80 -25.54 -7.01
C GLY A 454 -14.35 -25.56 -6.52
N GLU A 455 -13.44 -24.77 -7.09
CA GLU A 455 -12.08 -24.63 -6.58
C GLU A 455 -12.00 -23.46 -5.58
N ALA A 456 -11.63 -23.78 -4.32
CA ALA A 456 -11.52 -22.78 -3.27
C ALA A 456 -10.23 -21.98 -3.36
N SER A 457 -10.33 -20.68 -3.09
CA SER A 457 -9.22 -19.78 -2.83
C SER A 457 -9.04 -19.60 -1.33
N GLN A 458 -7.81 -19.44 -0.85
CA GLN A 458 -7.52 -19.24 0.57
C GLN A 458 -6.38 -18.24 0.76
N LYS A 459 -6.57 -17.28 1.67
CA LYS A 459 -5.49 -16.43 2.16
C LYS A 459 -4.84 -17.01 3.40
N ILE A 460 -3.53 -16.83 3.50
CA ILE A 460 -2.70 -17.38 4.56
C ILE A 460 -1.68 -16.33 4.96
N LEU A 461 -1.64 -15.94 6.23
CA LEU A 461 -0.52 -15.16 6.74
C LEU A 461 0.64 -16.11 7.02
N LEU A 462 1.79 -15.81 6.43
CA LEU A 462 3.02 -16.60 6.54
C LEU A 462 4.09 -15.86 7.32
N ALA A 463 4.89 -16.61 8.10
CA ALA A 463 6.13 -16.13 8.71
C ALA A 463 7.32 -16.87 8.10
N TYR A 464 8.14 -16.14 7.37
CA TYR A 464 9.37 -16.65 6.74
C TYR A 464 10.59 -16.29 7.58
N ASP A 465 11.30 -17.30 8.10
CA ASP A 465 12.56 -17.15 8.84
C ASP A 465 13.69 -16.93 7.83
N VAL A 466 14.27 -15.73 7.85
CA VAL A 466 15.34 -15.32 6.92
C VAL A 466 16.62 -16.14 7.11
N ASP A 467 16.93 -16.51 8.34
CA ASP A 467 18.15 -17.27 8.67
C ASP A 467 18.04 -18.73 8.25
N LYS A 468 16.90 -19.35 8.54
CA LYS A 468 16.64 -20.75 8.19
C LYS A 468 16.17 -20.95 6.75
N GLN A 469 15.76 -19.88 6.07
CA GLN A 469 15.19 -19.90 4.72
C GLN A 469 13.99 -20.87 4.62
N SER A 470 13.14 -20.85 5.63
CA SER A 470 11.96 -21.71 5.75
C SER A 470 10.83 -21.01 6.48
N PHE A 471 9.61 -21.53 6.32
CA PHE A 471 8.44 -21.00 7.03
C PHE A 471 8.42 -21.50 8.46
N ALA A 472 8.33 -20.57 9.42
CA ALA A 472 8.26 -20.88 10.85
C ALA A 472 6.84 -21.28 11.25
N TRP A 473 5.84 -20.57 10.74
CA TRP A 473 4.42 -20.84 10.96
C TRP A 473 3.56 -20.27 9.83
N SER A 474 2.32 -20.70 9.80
CA SER A 474 1.28 -20.21 8.89
C SER A 474 -0.04 -20.03 9.64
N TYR A 475 -0.79 -18.99 9.30
CA TYR A 475 -2.11 -18.69 9.85
C TYR A 475 -3.12 -18.61 8.70
N PRO A 476 -3.89 -19.68 8.43
CA PRO A 476 -4.95 -19.68 7.43
C PRO A 476 -6.07 -18.73 7.83
N GLN A 477 -6.43 -17.81 6.95
CA GLN A 477 -7.54 -16.88 7.17
C GLN A 477 -8.86 -17.52 6.76
N VAL A 478 -9.95 -17.09 7.41
CA VAL A 478 -11.30 -17.54 7.10
C VAL A 478 -12.00 -16.45 6.31
N GLY A 479 -12.45 -16.75 5.09
CA GLY A 479 -13.13 -15.76 4.25
C GLY A 479 -13.12 -16.10 2.78
N PRO A 480 -13.64 -15.19 1.94
CA PRO A 480 -13.78 -15.39 0.49
C PRO A 480 -12.49 -15.13 -0.30
N ALA A 481 -11.34 -14.93 0.35
CA ALA A 481 -10.04 -14.58 -0.22
C ALA A 481 -10.04 -13.23 -0.98
N ARG A 482 -10.74 -12.22 -0.46
CA ARG A 482 -10.88 -10.89 -1.09
C ARG A 482 -10.07 -9.79 -0.42
N SER A 483 -9.85 -9.88 0.91
CA SER A 483 -9.09 -8.88 1.65
C SER A 483 -7.70 -8.65 1.04
N SER A 484 -7.26 -7.39 0.96
CA SER A 484 -5.93 -7.00 0.49
C SER A 484 -5.11 -6.32 1.61
N GLY A 485 -5.39 -6.71 2.86
CA GLY A 485 -4.70 -6.20 4.04
C GLY A 485 -3.23 -6.63 4.08
N GLY A 486 -2.33 -5.65 4.26
CA GLY A 486 -0.92 -5.93 4.53
C GLY A 486 -0.63 -6.09 6.02
N THR A 487 0.65 -6.16 6.38
CA THR A 487 1.13 -6.39 7.74
C THR A 487 1.92 -5.21 8.30
N MET A 488 2.00 -5.13 9.63
CA MET A 488 2.93 -4.28 10.37
C MET A 488 3.35 -5.02 11.63
N THR A 489 4.60 -4.89 12.04
CA THR A 489 5.11 -5.52 13.25
C THR A 489 5.74 -4.52 14.22
N THR A 490 5.84 -4.87 15.49
CA THR A 490 6.33 -4.01 16.56
C THR A 490 7.50 -4.63 17.33
N ALA A 491 8.29 -3.79 17.98
CA ALA A 491 9.37 -4.22 18.86
C ALA A 491 8.88 -5.09 20.04
N SER A 492 7.60 -4.98 20.40
CA SER A 492 6.97 -5.80 21.43
C SER A 492 6.61 -7.22 21.00
N GLY A 493 6.90 -7.61 19.73
CA GLY A 493 6.65 -8.95 19.22
C GLY A 493 5.24 -9.20 18.71
N LEU A 494 4.51 -8.17 18.30
CA LEU A 494 3.20 -8.28 17.68
C LEU A 494 3.27 -8.14 16.16
N VAL A 495 2.40 -8.85 15.46
CA VAL A 495 2.05 -8.61 14.05
C VAL A 495 0.60 -8.19 13.98
N PHE A 496 0.34 -7.04 13.33
CA PHE A 496 -1.00 -6.54 13.04
C PHE A 496 -1.31 -6.72 11.56
N PHE A 497 -2.54 -7.14 11.23
CA PHE A 497 -3.01 -7.27 9.85
C PHE A 497 -4.54 -7.24 9.79
N GLY A 498 -5.08 -6.89 8.63
CA GLY A 498 -6.50 -7.05 8.32
C GLY A 498 -6.72 -8.43 7.70
N ASP A 499 -7.61 -9.24 8.28
CA ASP A 499 -7.90 -10.56 7.79
C ASP A 499 -9.05 -10.60 6.77
N ASP A 500 -9.27 -11.78 6.20
CA ASP A 500 -10.30 -12.00 5.18
C ASP A 500 -11.72 -12.16 5.77
N ALA A 501 -11.85 -12.29 7.10
CA ALA A 501 -13.12 -12.27 7.83
C ALA A 501 -13.55 -10.86 8.27
N GLN A 502 -12.90 -9.80 7.72
CA GLN A 502 -13.18 -8.40 8.04
C GLN A 502 -12.81 -8.01 9.48
N SER A 503 -11.87 -8.74 10.08
CA SER A 503 -11.32 -8.47 11.41
C SER A 503 -9.94 -7.86 11.32
N PHE A 504 -9.68 -6.86 12.15
CA PHE A 504 -8.32 -6.37 12.41
C PHE A 504 -7.73 -7.19 13.53
N GLU A 505 -6.58 -7.81 13.30
CA GLU A 505 -6.00 -8.79 14.21
C GLU A 505 -4.63 -8.40 14.71
N ALA A 506 -4.29 -8.86 15.92
CA ALA A 506 -2.96 -8.88 16.48
C ALA A 506 -2.59 -10.31 16.89
N ILE A 507 -1.43 -10.78 16.40
CA ILE A 507 -0.92 -12.11 16.71
C ILE A 507 0.51 -12.03 17.24
N ASP A 508 0.91 -13.08 17.98
CA ASP A 508 2.29 -13.26 18.43
C ASP A 508 3.21 -13.51 17.22
N ALA A 509 4.20 -12.65 17.05
CA ALA A 509 5.13 -12.69 15.93
C ALA A 509 5.96 -13.99 15.88
N ARG A 510 6.24 -14.64 17.00
CA ARG A 510 7.07 -15.86 17.08
C ARG A 510 6.28 -17.13 16.78
N THR A 511 5.01 -17.15 17.21
CA THR A 511 4.22 -18.39 17.23
C THR A 511 3.05 -18.40 16.26
N GLY A 512 2.60 -17.22 15.78
CA GLY A 512 1.40 -17.07 14.97
C GLY A 512 0.09 -17.23 15.78
N GLN A 513 0.17 -17.23 17.12
CA GLN A 513 -1.01 -17.34 17.97
C GLN A 513 -1.82 -16.04 17.95
N PRO A 514 -3.13 -16.05 17.66
CA PRO A 514 -3.98 -14.88 17.74
C PRO A 514 -4.16 -14.44 19.20
N LEU A 515 -4.02 -13.13 19.45
CA LEU A 515 -4.06 -12.52 20.78
C LEU A 515 -5.21 -11.53 20.94
N TRP A 516 -5.62 -10.90 19.87
CA TRP A 516 -6.68 -9.90 19.85
C TRP A 516 -7.25 -9.73 18.44
N HIS A 517 -8.53 -9.40 18.37
CA HIS A 517 -9.20 -9.02 17.13
C HIS A 517 -10.27 -7.96 17.37
N PHE A 518 -10.60 -7.22 16.33
CA PHE A 518 -11.71 -6.28 16.26
C PHE A 518 -12.40 -6.41 14.91
N ASN A 519 -13.67 -6.81 14.91
CA ASN A 519 -14.44 -6.93 13.67
C ASN A 519 -14.88 -5.53 13.21
N THR A 520 -14.33 -5.07 12.08
CA THR A 520 -14.69 -3.80 11.47
C THR A 520 -15.97 -3.89 10.63
N GLY A 521 -16.35 -5.09 10.21
CA GLY A 521 -17.43 -5.32 9.26
C GLY A 521 -17.13 -4.83 7.85
N GLN A 522 -15.86 -4.51 7.54
CA GLN A 522 -15.42 -3.98 6.25
C GLN A 522 -14.18 -4.72 5.73
N GLU A 523 -14.05 -4.85 4.41
CA GLU A 523 -12.89 -5.45 3.77
C GLU A 523 -11.64 -4.58 3.95
N PHE A 524 -10.50 -5.21 4.20
CA PHE A 524 -9.22 -4.52 4.27
C PHE A 524 -8.58 -4.44 2.88
N SER A 525 -8.12 -3.24 2.54
CA SER A 525 -7.33 -2.97 1.33
C SER A 525 -6.14 -2.06 1.65
N ALA A 526 -5.70 -2.04 2.90
CA ALA A 526 -4.61 -1.20 3.36
C ALA A 526 -3.76 -1.93 4.39
N SER A 527 -2.59 -1.39 4.65
CA SER A 527 -1.66 -1.94 5.64
C SER A 527 -1.68 -1.09 6.91
N PRO A 528 -1.62 -1.72 8.10
CA PRO A 528 -1.63 -1.00 9.37
C PRO A 528 -0.33 -0.24 9.62
N MET A 529 -0.40 0.75 10.51
CA MET A 529 0.74 1.53 10.99
C MET A 529 0.61 1.83 12.49
N SER A 530 1.72 2.26 13.14
CA SER A 530 1.72 2.60 14.56
C SER A 530 2.40 3.94 14.80
N TYR A 531 1.87 4.72 15.73
CA TYR A 531 2.36 6.05 16.10
C TYR A 531 2.10 6.31 17.58
N ALA A 532 2.63 7.41 18.11
CA ALA A 532 2.31 7.85 19.47
C ALA A 532 1.97 9.35 19.51
N VAL A 533 1.04 9.72 20.40
CA VAL A 533 0.69 11.10 20.70
C VAL A 533 0.56 11.24 22.21
N LEU A 534 1.25 12.24 22.81
CA LEU A 534 1.26 12.46 24.25
C LEU A 534 1.58 11.17 25.04
N ASP A 535 2.67 10.52 24.67
CA ASP A 535 3.18 9.27 25.26
C ASP A 535 2.21 8.08 25.21
N LYS A 536 1.15 8.16 24.43
CA LYS A 536 0.20 7.07 24.19
C LYS A 536 0.38 6.49 22.80
N GLN A 537 0.63 5.17 22.74
CA GLN A 537 0.75 4.44 21.47
C GLN A 537 -0.63 4.15 20.89
N TYR A 538 -0.71 4.31 19.56
CA TYR A 538 -1.85 3.96 18.72
C TYR A 538 -1.42 3.01 17.62
N VAL A 539 -2.39 2.21 17.16
CA VAL A 539 -2.30 1.44 15.91
C VAL A 539 -3.47 1.86 15.04
N ALA A 540 -3.21 2.18 13.78
CA ALA A 540 -4.28 2.58 12.86
C ALA A 540 -4.24 1.76 11.57
N VAL A 541 -5.42 1.59 10.95
CA VAL A 541 -5.61 0.88 9.68
C VAL A 541 -6.83 1.45 8.95
N ALA A 542 -6.76 1.45 7.61
CA ALA A 542 -7.94 1.68 6.78
C ALA A 542 -8.67 0.35 6.50
N ALA A 543 -9.99 0.37 6.60
CA ALA A 543 -10.88 -0.70 6.20
C ALA A 543 -12.13 -0.12 5.54
N GLY A 544 -12.53 -0.62 4.37
CA GLY A 544 -13.59 -0.02 3.57
C GLY A 544 -13.31 1.46 3.31
N SER A 545 -14.23 2.33 3.70
CA SER A 545 -14.14 3.80 3.59
C SER A 545 -13.61 4.51 4.84
N ASP A 546 -13.20 3.76 5.86
CA ASP A 546 -12.91 4.28 7.20
C ASP A 546 -11.44 4.10 7.60
N ILE A 547 -10.96 5.03 8.44
CA ILE A 547 -9.73 4.88 9.20
C ILE A 547 -10.10 4.57 10.65
N PHE A 548 -9.66 3.43 11.14
CA PHE A 548 -9.78 3.02 12.54
C PHE A 548 -8.49 3.29 13.28
N SER A 549 -8.57 3.85 14.48
CA SER A 549 -7.42 3.99 15.39
C SER A 549 -7.69 3.36 16.73
N PHE A 550 -6.74 2.57 17.20
CA PHE A 550 -6.83 1.75 18.41
C PHE A 550 -5.74 2.16 19.40
N ALA A 551 -6.05 2.13 20.70
CA ALA A 551 -5.08 2.29 21.78
C ALA A 551 -5.55 1.56 23.04
N LEU A 552 -4.65 1.42 24.00
CA LEU A 552 -5.00 0.95 25.35
C LEU A 552 -5.96 1.93 26.04
N PRO A 553 -6.72 1.49 27.03
CA PRO A 553 -7.67 2.31 27.81
C PRO A 553 -7.07 3.60 28.37
#